data_17c6efa2fd23668a90436043b1345e30
#
_entry.id   17c6efa2fd23668a90436043b1345e30
#
_cell.length_a   1.000
_cell.length_b   1.000
_cell.length_c   1.000
_cell.angle_alpha   90.00
_cell.angle_beta   90.00
_cell.angle_gamma   90.00
#
_symmetry.space_group_name_H-M   'P 1'
#
loop_
_entity.id
_entity.type
_entity.pdbx_description
1 polymer ?
#
loop_
_entity_poly.entity_id
_entity_poly.type
_entity_poly.pdbx_seq_one_letter_code
_entity_poly.pdbx_strand_id
1 'polypeptide(L)'
;MRVLHAYKVYKPDVEGGVPEVISSLTRDAPKGLECSILVARSQGLARNYSIDNVPVTASGSFGTLFSMPIAPLYPGTLAWRSHRVELIVHHTPFPLTDLATVGLASGVALVVHWHAEIMSRSFLKSMLAPAIHHALRRADKIIVSHPVMIDRSEFLTAHREKCIAVPYGLDTAYWSTLTELQQLNAKRLRERFPRLVVAVGRLVDYKGYSVLLHALKGLDAQLVIIGDGPLLSELKALSHELGVAQSVVFAGRLDRDEMKQYLHAARVMTLASVTPAEAFGLVQIEAMAAGRPVVNTSLPTAVPFIVRHEIEGLTVAPGDADAMRSALRRLLDDEALAARLGSAGQLRANSEYNQQLFRTRNFAIYKEALEHRRSLLANRA
;
A
#
# COMPACT_ATOMS: atom_id res chain seq x y z
N MET A 1 5.89 10.36 24.09
CA MET A 1 6.35 9.08 23.56
C MET A 1 7.12 9.32 22.27
N ARG A 2 8.39 8.89 22.21
CA ARG A 2 9.26 9.04 21.04
C ARG A 2 9.26 7.76 20.23
N VAL A 3 8.81 7.86 18.97
CA VAL A 3 8.61 6.73 18.05
C VAL A 3 9.53 6.88 16.85
N LEU A 4 10.24 5.81 16.49
CA LEU A 4 11.08 5.72 15.29
C LEU A 4 10.46 4.74 14.30
N HIS A 5 10.05 5.23 13.13
CA HIS A 5 9.62 4.40 12.02
C HIS A 5 10.84 3.99 11.19
N ALA A 6 11.07 2.70 11.04
CA ALA A 6 12.22 2.11 10.34
C ALA A 6 11.76 1.39 9.07
N TYR A 7 12.28 1.80 7.90
CA TYR A 7 11.93 1.20 6.61
C TYR A 7 13.11 1.26 5.61
N LYS A 8 12.96 0.58 4.48
CA LYS A 8 14.02 0.49 3.47
C LYS A 8 14.29 1.80 2.73
N VAL A 9 13.24 2.49 2.28
CA VAL A 9 13.33 3.73 1.47
C VAL A 9 12.13 4.64 1.75
N TYR A 10 12.27 5.94 1.54
CA TYR A 10 11.23 6.92 1.78
C TYR A 10 11.32 8.09 0.79
N LYS A 11 10.33 8.99 0.84
CA LYS A 11 10.33 10.26 0.06
C LYS A 11 11.59 11.08 0.36
N PRO A 12 12.12 11.83 -0.62
CA PRO A 12 11.69 11.92 -2.00
C PRO A 12 12.28 10.82 -2.90
N ASP A 13 13.17 9.94 -2.39
CA ASP A 13 13.85 8.92 -3.20
C ASP A 13 12.87 7.90 -3.80
N VAL A 14 11.81 7.56 -3.06
CA VAL A 14 10.77 6.62 -3.52
C VAL A 14 9.40 7.02 -2.97
N GLU A 15 8.40 7.03 -3.84
CA GLU A 15 6.99 7.14 -3.51
C GLU A 15 6.30 5.78 -3.68
N GLY A 16 5.23 5.52 -2.92
CA GLY A 16 4.49 4.27 -3.01
C GLY A 16 3.68 3.96 -1.76
N GLY A 17 3.04 2.80 -1.72
CA GLY A 17 2.09 2.44 -0.67
C GLY A 17 2.66 2.50 0.75
N VAL A 18 3.81 1.86 1.02
CA VAL A 18 4.40 1.86 2.38
C VAL A 18 4.92 3.23 2.80
N PRO A 19 5.66 4.01 1.96
CA PRO A 19 5.95 5.41 2.25
C PRO A 19 4.71 6.26 2.58
N GLU A 20 3.59 6.05 1.89
CA GLU A 20 2.35 6.78 2.20
C GLU A 20 1.75 6.35 3.54
N VAL A 21 1.78 5.06 3.88
CA VAL A 21 1.37 4.55 5.20
C VAL A 21 2.23 5.17 6.31
N ILE A 22 3.54 5.24 6.14
CA ILE A 22 4.45 5.87 7.10
C ILE A 22 4.13 7.37 7.24
N SER A 23 3.97 8.08 6.12
CA SER A 23 3.56 9.50 6.11
C SER A 23 2.24 9.70 6.85
N SER A 24 1.25 8.83 6.60
CA SER A 24 -0.05 8.86 7.27
C SER A 24 0.05 8.68 8.80
N LEU A 25 0.99 7.88 9.30
CA LEU A 25 1.18 7.64 10.73
C LEU A 25 2.05 8.70 11.42
N THR A 26 2.91 9.40 10.68
CA THR A 26 3.89 10.32 11.26
C THR A 26 3.51 11.80 11.15
N ARG A 27 2.87 12.18 10.03
CA ARG A 27 2.36 13.53 9.83
C ARG A 27 1.22 13.82 10.81
N ASP A 28 1.20 15.00 11.41
CA ASP A 28 0.16 15.44 12.33
C ASP A 28 -0.07 14.47 13.51
N ALA A 29 1.00 13.92 14.05
CA ALA A 29 0.93 13.05 15.21
C ALA A 29 0.31 13.80 16.40
N PRO A 30 -0.51 13.15 17.26
CA PRO A 30 -1.15 13.81 18.39
C PRO A 30 -0.12 14.34 19.39
N LYS A 31 -0.51 15.37 20.15
CA LYS A 31 0.33 15.95 21.21
C LYS A 31 0.89 14.86 22.12
N GLY A 32 2.20 14.93 22.37
CA GLY A 32 2.93 13.96 23.21
C GLY A 32 3.43 12.72 22.44
N LEU A 33 3.22 12.65 21.12
CA LEU A 33 3.80 11.64 20.23
C LEU A 33 4.79 12.33 19.29
N GLU A 34 6.08 12.04 19.44
CA GLU A 34 7.17 12.55 18.61
C GLU A 34 7.63 11.46 17.65
N CYS A 35 7.32 11.63 16.37
CA CYS A 35 7.72 10.69 15.34
C CYS A 35 9.02 11.11 14.65
N SER A 36 9.84 10.12 14.31
CA SER A 36 11.00 10.27 13.43
C SER A 36 11.09 9.06 12.50
N ILE A 37 11.81 9.20 11.39
CA ILE A 37 11.92 8.16 10.37
C ILE A 37 13.39 7.84 10.15
N LEU A 38 13.73 6.53 10.08
CA LEU A 38 15.03 6.02 9.66
C LEU A 38 14.85 5.16 8.43
N VAL A 39 15.55 5.50 7.36
CA VAL A 39 15.55 4.74 6.10
C VAL A 39 16.96 4.56 5.57
N ALA A 40 17.13 3.69 4.58
CA ALA A 40 18.28 3.73 3.70
C ALA A 40 17.95 4.57 2.46
N ARG A 41 18.96 5.12 1.81
CA ARG A 41 18.81 5.73 0.48
C ARG A 41 18.73 4.66 -0.60
N SER A 42 18.12 4.98 -1.72
CA SER A 42 18.24 4.15 -2.93
C SER A 42 19.69 4.11 -3.43
N GLN A 43 20.40 5.24 -3.33
CA GLN A 43 21.81 5.39 -3.62
C GLN A 43 22.35 6.70 -3.03
N GLY A 44 23.66 6.74 -2.69
CA GLY A 44 24.40 7.95 -2.30
C GLY A 44 24.67 8.08 -0.81
N LEU A 45 25.25 9.21 -0.41
CA LEU A 45 25.69 9.47 0.97
C LEU A 45 24.50 9.64 1.93
N ALA A 46 24.75 9.39 3.22
CA ALA A 46 23.79 9.64 4.27
C ALA A 46 23.37 11.12 4.31
N ARG A 47 22.09 11.36 4.62
CA ARG A 47 21.59 12.73 4.83
C ARG A 47 20.47 12.77 5.85
N ASN A 48 20.32 13.95 6.50
CA ASN A 48 19.18 14.28 7.34
C ASN A 48 18.34 15.36 6.65
N TYR A 49 17.02 15.23 6.75
CA TYR A 49 16.07 16.20 6.19
C TYR A 49 14.74 16.07 6.95
N SER A 50 13.75 16.88 6.60
CA SER A 50 12.40 16.77 7.16
C SER A 50 11.36 16.73 6.03
N ILE A 51 10.29 15.98 6.24
CA ILE A 51 9.09 15.97 5.40
C ILE A 51 7.89 16.16 6.31
N ASP A 52 7.02 17.10 6.00
CA ASP A 52 5.85 17.44 6.82
C ASP A 52 6.20 17.67 8.30
N ASN A 53 7.33 18.36 8.57
CA ASN A 53 7.93 18.58 9.88
C ASN A 53 8.38 17.32 10.63
N VAL A 54 8.39 16.14 9.99
CA VAL A 54 8.89 14.90 10.57
C VAL A 54 10.37 14.71 10.21
N PRO A 55 11.27 14.57 11.20
CA PRO A 55 12.69 14.35 10.95
C PRO A 55 12.95 13.00 10.29
N VAL A 56 13.70 13.00 9.20
CA VAL A 56 14.11 11.80 8.45
C VAL A 56 15.62 11.68 8.44
N THR A 57 16.12 10.53 8.87
CA THR A 57 17.52 10.14 8.69
C THR A 57 17.59 9.08 7.60
N ALA A 58 18.31 9.35 6.53
CA ALA A 58 18.53 8.42 5.44
C ALA A 58 20.01 7.96 5.46
N SER A 59 20.23 6.70 5.81
CA SER A 59 21.56 6.06 5.78
C SER A 59 22.08 5.96 4.36
N GLY A 60 23.37 6.19 4.17
CA GLY A 60 24.02 6.08 2.87
C GLY A 60 23.93 4.64 2.31
N SER A 61 23.84 4.56 0.99
CA SER A 61 23.75 3.28 0.27
C SER A 61 24.64 3.30 -0.96
N PHE A 62 25.24 2.15 -1.26
CA PHE A 62 26.05 1.91 -2.48
C PHE A 62 25.18 1.60 -3.71
N GLY A 63 23.86 1.61 -3.58
CA GLY A 63 22.89 1.27 -4.62
C GLY A 63 21.89 0.23 -4.13
N THR A 64 21.12 -0.34 -5.05
CA THR A 64 20.09 -1.34 -4.76
C THR A 64 20.39 -2.68 -5.40
N LEU A 65 20.20 -3.77 -4.67
CA LEU A 65 20.24 -5.13 -5.18
C LEU A 65 18.91 -5.82 -4.84
N PHE A 66 18.24 -6.41 -5.83
CA PHE A 66 16.90 -7.01 -5.68
C PHE A 66 15.88 -6.07 -5.01
N SER A 67 15.88 -4.78 -5.39
CA SER A 67 15.06 -3.71 -4.80
C SER A 67 15.33 -3.44 -3.30
N MET A 68 16.48 -3.88 -2.78
CA MET A 68 16.94 -3.64 -1.42
C MET A 68 18.17 -2.74 -1.42
N PRO A 69 18.20 -1.63 -0.67
CA PRO A 69 19.39 -0.79 -0.54
C PRO A 69 20.55 -1.54 0.12
N ILE A 70 21.75 -1.37 -0.42
CA ILE A 70 23.00 -1.86 0.18
C ILE A 70 23.52 -0.77 1.13
N ALA A 71 23.03 -0.76 2.37
CA ALA A 71 23.30 0.27 3.37
C ALA A 71 23.95 -0.33 4.64
N PRO A 72 25.25 -0.63 4.64
CA PRO A 72 25.91 -1.39 5.72
C PRO A 72 25.89 -0.66 7.08
N LEU A 73 25.81 0.66 7.11
CA LEU A 73 25.75 1.44 8.34
C LEU A 73 24.34 1.53 8.95
N TYR A 74 23.30 1.13 8.19
CA TYR A 74 21.91 1.22 8.64
C TYR A 74 21.65 0.43 9.94
N PRO A 75 22.08 -0.85 10.10
CA PRO A 75 21.84 -1.61 11.33
C PRO A 75 22.44 -0.96 12.56
N GLY A 76 23.70 -0.49 12.48
CA GLY A 76 24.35 0.22 13.57
C GLY A 76 23.65 1.54 13.92
N THR A 77 23.17 2.28 12.91
CA THR A 77 22.39 3.52 13.12
C THR A 77 21.09 3.22 13.86
N LEU A 78 20.38 2.16 13.50
CA LEU A 78 19.15 1.76 14.16
C LEU A 78 19.40 1.34 15.62
N ALA A 79 20.42 0.50 15.85
CA ALA A 79 20.81 0.08 17.20
C ALA A 79 21.16 1.28 18.10
N TRP A 80 21.96 2.21 17.61
CA TRP A 80 22.29 3.44 18.35
C TRP A 80 21.06 4.31 18.65
N ARG A 81 20.16 4.47 17.67
CA ARG A 81 18.92 5.24 17.87
C ARG A 81 17.96 4.56 18.84
N SER A 82 18.00 3.25 18.97
CA SER A 82 17.12 2.50 19.88
C SER A 82 17.28 2.93 21.35
N HIS A 83 18.42 3.48 21.74
CA HIS A 83 18.65 4.03 23.08
C HIS A 83 18.01 5.41 23.31
N ARG A 84 17.46 6.04 22.27
CA ARG A 84 16.95 7.42 22.30
C ARG A 84 15.46 7.53 22.07
N VAL A 85 14.82 6.42 21.75
CA VAL A 85 13.38 6.32 21.50
C VAL A 85 12.75 5.29 22.43
N GLU A 86 11.47 5.38 22.62
CA GLU A 86 10.73 4.45 23.49
C GLU A 86 10.14 3.29 22.68
N LEU A 87 9.90 3.51 21.37
CA LEU A 87 9.28 2.53 20.48
C LEU A 87 9.87 2.62 19.08
N ILE A 88 10.11 1.46 18.47
CA ILE A 88 10.46 1.32 17.06
C ILE A 88 9.33 0.62 16.34
N VAL A 89 8.90 1.19 15.20
CA VAL A 89 7.98 0.56 14.25
C VAL A 89 8.79 0.09 13.05
N HIS A 90 9.02 -1.22 12.98
CA HIS A 90 9.71 -1.85 11.85
C HIS A 90 8.71 -2.15 10.74
N HIS A 91 8.82 -1.46 9.62
CA HIS A 91 8.00 -1.69 8.43
C HIS A 91 8.64 -2.75 7.56
N THR A 92 8.01 -3.93 7.46
CA THR A 92 8.52 -5.05 6.65
C THR A 92 7.97 -5.01 5.21
N PRO A 93 8.69 -5.59 4.22
CA PRO A 93 9.96 -6.32 4.35
C PRO A 93 11.19 -5.39 4.25
N PHE A 94 12.12 -5.52 5.18
CA PHE A 94 13.45 -4.93 5.08
C PHE A 94 14.49 -5.71 5.90
N PRO A 95 15.29 -6.61 5.30
CA PRO A 95 16.21 -7.51 6.00
C PRO A 95 17.26 -6.81 6.86
N LEU A 96 17.70 -5.61 6.51
CA LEU A 96 18.66 -4.87 7.33
C LEU A 96 18.05 -4.43 8.67
N THR A 97 16.74 -4.14 8.71
CA THR A 97 16.05 -3.88 9.99
C THR A 97 15.88 -5.18 10.78
N ASP A 98 15.51 -6.29 10.12
CA ASP A 98 15.39 -7.60 10.77
C ASP A 98 16.71 -7.97 11.48
N LEU A 99 17.85 -7.85 10.79
CA LEU A 99 19.18 -8.07 11.35
C LEU A 99 19.50 -7.10 12.51
N ALA A 100 19.14 -5.83 12.37
CA ALA A 100 19.41 -4.81 13.38
C ALA A 100 18.64 -5.05 14.69
N THR A 101 17.55 -5.85 14.66
CA THR A 101 16.77 -6.16 15.88
C THR A 101 17.60 -6.88 16.95
N VAL A 102 18.69 -7.55 16.58
CA VAL A 102 19.61 -8.22 17.51
C VAL A 102 20.32 -7.21 18.43
N GLY A 103 20.66 -6.03 17.91
CA GLY A 103 21.40 -4.98 18.63
C GLY A 103 20.51 -3.88 19.27
N LEU A 104 19.18 -4.05 19.29
CA LEU A 104 18.31 -3.06 19.91
C LEU A 104 18.43 -3.04 21.42
N ALA A 105 18.31 -1.83 21.99
CA ALA A 105 18.25 -1.65 23.44
C ALA A 105 17.14 -2.52 24.06
N SER A 106 17.42 -3.14 25.22
CA SER A 106 16.45 -4.04 25.87
C SER A 106 15.15 -3.32 26.26
N GLY A 107 15.24 -2.04 26.61
CA GLY A 107 14.11 -1.20 27.03
C GLY A 107 13.24 -0.67 25.92
N VAL A 108 13.68 -0.68 24.65
CA VAL A 108 12.88 -0.17 23.54
C VAL A 108 11.78 -1.19 23.15
N ALA A 109 10.54 -0.72 23.02
CA ALA A 109 9.46 -1.53 22.49
C ALA A 109 9.62 -1.68 20.94
N LEU A 110 9.23 -2.83 20.42
CA LEU A 110 9.27 -3.12 18.98
C LEU A 110 7.88 -3.52 18.46
N VAL A 111 7.35 -2.76 17.53
CA VAL A 111 6.18 -3.11 16.73
C VAL A 111 6.64 -3.48 15.32
N VAL A 112 6.29 -4.64 14.83
CA VAL A 112 6.49 -5.01 13.42
C VAL A 112 5.21 -4.67 12.66
N HIS A 113 5.30 -3.84 11.63
CA HIS A 113 4.20 -3.55 10.72
C HIS A 113 4.42 -4.34 9.42
N TRP A 114 3.70 -5.45 9.29
CA TRP A 114 3.85 -6.39 8.19
C TRP A 114 3.01 -5.97 6.98
N HIS A 115 3.65 -5.39 5.96
CA HIS A 115 2.95 -4.81 4.81
C HIS A 115 2.67 -5.79 3.68
N ALA A 116 3.55 -6.75 3.46
CA ALA A 116 3.43 -7.73 2.40
C ALA A 116 4.21 -9.00 2.75
N GLU A 117 3.82 -10.11 2.14
CA GLU A 117 4.59 -11.36 2.26
C GLU A 117 5.96 -11.22 1.59
N ILE A 118 6.94 -11.91 2.12
CA ILE A 118 8.32 -11.86 1.62
C ILE A 118 8.42 -12.78 0.41
N MET A 119 8.19 -12.19 -0.76
CA MET A 119 8.28 -12.86 -2.07
C MET A 119 9.71 -12.82 -2.59
N SER A 120 10.60 -13.64 -2.04
CA SER A 120 11.97 -13.78 -2.51
C SER A 120 12.24 -15.18 -3.07
N ARG A 121 13.36 -15.34 -3.82
CA ARG A 121 13.83 -16.65 -4.24
C ARG A 121 14.03 -17.54 -2.99
N SER A 122 13.65 -18.80 -3.07
CA SER A 122 13.64 -19.72 -1.92
C SER A 122 14.96 -19.72 -1.14
N PHE A 123 16.10 -19.70 -1.81
CA PHE A 123 17.42 -19.63 -1.18
C PHE A 123 17.61 -18.34 -0.34
N LEU A 124 17.30 -17.16 -0.90
CA LEU A 124 17.44 -15.89 -0.19
C LEU A 124 16.49 -15.82 1.01
N LYS A 125 15.27 -16.32 0.85
CA LYS A 125 14.28 -16.44 1.90
C LYS A 125 14.78 -17.31 3.05
N SER A 126 15.32 -18.50 2.76
CA SER A 126 15.91 -19.41 3.77
C SER A 126 17.08 -18.78 4.51
N MET A 127 17.93 -18.03 3.82
CA MET A 127 19.07 -17.33 4.41
C MET A 127 18.62 -16.21 5.36
N LEU A 128 17.55 -15.50 5.06
CA LEU A 128 17.03 -14.39 5.86
C LEU A 128 16.05 -14.83 6.95
N ALA A 129 15.48 -16.03 6.85
CA ALA A 129 14.47 -16.53 7.78
C ALA A 129 14.88 -16.45 9.26
N PRO A 130 16.13 -16.77 9.68
CA PRO A 130 16.54 -16.64 11.08
C PRO A 130 16.42 -15.21 11.61
N ALA A 131 16.79 -14.20 10.81
CA ALA A 131 16.68 -12.78 11.18
C ALA A 131 15.22 -12.33 11.27
N ILE A 132 14.39 -12.75 10.32
CA ILE A 132 12.94 -12.47 10.33
C ILE A 132 12.29 -13.09 11.57
N HIS A 133 12.55 -14.36 11.85
CA HIS A 133 12.03 -15.03 13.06
C HIS A 133 12.55 -14.36 14.34
N HIS A 134 13.81 -13.89 14.37
CA HIS A 134 14.32 -13.13 15.50
C HIS A 134 13.53 -11.85 15.70
N ALA A 135 13.32 -11.06 14.64
CA ALA A 135 12.56 -9.81 14.69
C ALA A 135 11.12 -10.04 15.18
N LEU A 136 10.43 -11.06 14.68
CA LEU A 136 9.07 -11.43 15.09
C LEU A 136 9.01 -11.91 16.55
N ARG A 137 9.96 -12.74 17.00
CA ARG A 137 10.06 -13.12 18.42
C ARG A 137 10.32 -11.93 19.32
N ARG A 138 11.19 -10.99 18.91
CA ARG A 138 11.53 -9.77 19.64
C ARG A 138 10.38 -8.75 19.68
N ALA A 139 9.50 -8.79 18.68
CA ALA A 139 8.36 -7.88 18.60
C ALA A 139 7.42 -8.01 19.81
N ASP A 140 6.97 -6.88 20.32
CA ASP A 140 5.94 -6.79 21.36
C ASP A 140 4.55 -6.94 20.75
N LYS A 141 4.33 -6.39 19.56
CA LYS A 141 3.12 -6.50 18.75
C LYS A 141 3.49 -6.59 17.26
N ILE A 142 2.61 -7.21 16.48
CA ILE A 142 2.71 -7.30 15.02
C ILE A 142 1.41 -6.77 14.42
N ILE A 143 1.51 -5.76 13.56
CA ILE A 143 0.36 -5.18 12.86
C ILE A 143 0.32 -5.74 11.44
N VAL A 144 -0.83 -6.22 11.02
CA VAL A 144 -1.11 -6.66 9.64
C VAL A 144 -2.28 -5.86 9.08
N SER A 145 -2.37 -5.69 7.78
CA SER A 145 -3.47 -4.94 7.17
C SER A 145 -4.79 -5.72 7.10
N HIS A 146 -4.74 -7.07 7.16
CA HIS A 146 -5.92 -7.94 7.16
C HIS A 146 -5.59 -9.31 7.79
N PRO A 147 -6.55 -9.97 8.50
CA PRO A 147 -6.34 -11.28 9.13
C PRO A 147 -5.85 -12.37 8.17
N VAL A 148 -6.29 -12.35 6.91
CA VAL A 148 -5.85 -13.31 5.88
C VAL A 148 -4.33 -13.38 5.71
N MET A 149 -3.61 -12.29 6.02
CA MET A 149 -2.14 -12.27 5.96
C MET A 149 -1.53 -13.16 7.03
N ILE A 150 -2.16 -13.30 8.19
CA ILE A 150 -1.69 -14.18 9.27
C ILE A 150 -1.83 -15.63 8.83
N ASP A 151 -2.99 -15.98 8.27
CA ASP A 151 -3.32 -17.35 7.86
C ASP A 151 -2.47 -17.85 6.67
N ARG A 152 -2.00 -16.93 5.84
CA ARG A 152 -1.25 -17.24 4.62
C ARG A 152 0.26 -17.09 4.75
N SER A 153 0.75 -16.43 5.81
CA SER A 153 2.17 -16.22 6.02
C SER A 153 2.80 -17.37 6.78
N GLU A 154 3.83 -17.97 6.22
CA GLU A 154 4.65 -18.97 6.92
C GLU A 154 5.42 -18.39 8.11
N PHE A 155 5.67 -17.06 8.12
CA PHE A 155 6.35 -16.38 9.22
C PHE A 155 5.40 -15.99 10.36
N LEU A 156 4.19 -15.51 10.02
CA LEU A 156 3.27 -14.95 11.02
C LEU A 156 2.47 -16.00 11.79
N THR A 157 2.22 -17.16 11.20
CA THR A 157 1.41 -18.23 11.81
C THR A 157 1.94 -18.63 13.20
N ALA A 158 3.27 -18.70 13.37
CA ALA A 158 3.92 -19.02 14.65
C ALA A 158 3.87 -17.88 15.68
N HIS A 159 3.38 -16.68 15.30
CA HIS A 159 3.31 -15.48 16.15
C HIS A 159 1.91 -14.87 16.17
N ARG A 160 0.89 -15.68 15.88
CA ARG A 160 -0.52 -15.27 15.76
C ARG A 160 -1.01 -14.46 16.96
N GLU A 161 -0.60 -14.83 18.16
CA GLU A 161 -0.99 -14.18 19.42
C GLU A 161 -0.51 -12.72 19.55
N LYS A 162 0.53 -12.35 18.79
CA LYS A 162 1.04 -10.96 18.72
C LYS A 162 0.42 -10.16 17.58
N CYS A 163 -0.27 -10.84 16.65
CA CYS A 163 -0.78 -10.22 15.43
C CYS A 163 -2.11 -9.51 15.68
N ILE A 164 -2.20 -8.26 15.24
CA ILE A 164 -3.39 -7.43 15.31
C ILE A 164 -3.68 -6.90 13.91
N ALA A 165 -4.90 -7.11 13.42
CA ALA A 165 -5.32 -6.62 12.13
C ALA A 165 -5.78 -5.16 12.22
N VAL A 166 -5.10 -4.28 11.48
CA VAL A 166 -5.46 -2.87 11.33
C VAL A 166 -5.45 -2.52 9.86
N PRO A 167 -6.61 -2.45 9.21
CA PRO A 167 -6.72 -2.04 7.81
C PRO A 167 -6.11 -0.66 7.61
N TYR A 168 -5.42 -0.46 6.48
CA TYR A 168 -4.93 0.86 6.13
C TYR A 168 -6.07 1.86 5.98
N GLY A 169 -5.76 3.10 6.37
CA GLY A 169 -6.66 4.22 6.18
C GLY A 169 -5.97 5.35 5.43
N LEU A 170 -6.76 6.08 4.69
CA LEU A 170 -6.32 7.26 3.95
C LEU A 170 -7.28 8.43 4.19
N ASP A 171 -6.89 9.61 3.74
CA ASP A 171 -7.73 10.81 3.81
C ASP A 171 -8.91 10.66 2.84
N THR A 172 -9.96 9.98 3.30
CA THR A 172 -11.17 9.74 2.50
C THR A 172 -11.91 11.04 2.19
N ALA A 173 -11.82 12.05 3.05
CA ALA A 173 -12.42 13.36 2.79
C ALA A 173 -11.76 14.04 1.58
N TYR A 174 -10.43 13.98 1.48
CA TYR A 174 -9.71 14.45 0.31
C TYR A 174 -10.18 13.76 -0.97
N TRP A 175 -10.32 12.43 -0.96
CA TRP A 175 -10.71 11.67 -2.16
C TRP A 175 -12.20 11.80 -2.50
N SER A 176 -13.07 12.10 -1.55
CA SER A 176 -14.52 12.21 -1.77
C SER A 176 -14.95 13.58 -2.28
N THR A 177 -14.16 14.63 -2.10
CA THR A 177 -14.54 16.00 -2.42
C THR A 177 -13.71 16.58 -3.56
N LEU A 178 -14.37 17.36 -4.45
CA LEU A 178 -13.71 18.10 -5.52
C LEU A 178 -13.90 19.59 -5.31
N THR A 179 -12.88 20.38 -5.60
CA THR A 179 -13.03 21.83 -5.80
C THR A 179 -13.86 22.10 -7.06
N GLU A 180 -14.37 23.32 -7.23
CA GLU A 180 -15.14 23.71 -8.42
C GLU A 180 -14.35 23.45 -9.73
N LEU A 181 -13.07 23.80 -9.76
CA LEU A 181 -12.21 23.55 -10.91
C LEU A 181 -12.05 22.05 -11.19
N GLN A 182 -11.85 21.25 -10.14
CA GLN A 182 -11.73 19.78 -10.27
C GLN A 182 -13.07 19.17 -10.74
N GLN A 183 -14.22 19.70 -10.30
CA GLN A 183 -15.54 19.26 -10.78
C GLN A 183 -15.70 19.54 -12.27
N LEU A 184 -15.32 20.74 -12.73
CA LEU A 184 -15.36 21.10 -14.14
C LEU A 184 -14.45 20.17 -14.98
N ASN A 185 -13.24 19.90 -14.51
CA ASN A 185 -12.31 19.02 -15.20
C ASN A 185 -12.82 17.56 -15.23
N ALA A 186 -13.35 17.05 -14.13
CA ALA A 186 -13.95 15.72 -14.08
C ALA A 186 -15.18 15.61 -15.02
N LYS A 187 -15.96 16.69 -15.17
CA LYS A 187 -17.05 16.77 -16.14
C LYS A 187 -16.51 16.67 -17.57
N ARG A 188 -15.50 17.47 -17.92
CA ARG A 188 -14.84 17.41 -19.25
C ARG A 188 -14.28 16.02 -19.56
N LEU A 189 -13.68 15.36 -18.56
CA LEU A 189 -13.20 13.98 -18.72
C LEU A 189 -14.35 13.00 -18.99
N ARG A 190 -15.49 13.14 -18.33
CA ARG A 190 -16.70 12.33 -18.59
C ARG A 190 -17.27 12.55 -19.98
N GLU A 191 -17.28 13.79 -20.44
CA GLU A 191 -17.72 14.14 -21.81
C GLU A 191 -16.79 13.55 -22.86
N ARG A 192 -15.47 13.61 -22.61
CA ARG A 192 -14.44 13.03 -23.49
C ARG A 192 -14.44 11.50 -23.49
N PHE A 193 -14.71 10.88 -22.33
CA PHE A 193 -14.67 9.44 -22.10
C PHE A 193 -15.95 8.97 -21.40
N PRO A 194 -17.07 8.83 -22.11
CA PRO A 194 -18.37 8.53 -21.49
C PRO A 194 -18.41 7.18 -20.76
N ARG A 195 -17.60 6.22 -21.21
CA ARG A 195 -17.50 4.86 -20.64
C ARG A 195 -16.09 4.61 -20.08
N LEU A 196 -15.64 5.54 -19.22
CA LEU A 196 -14.28 5.56 -18.68
C LEU A 196 -14.05 4.46 -17.66
N VAL A 197 -13.07 3.61 -17.94
CA VAL A 197 -12.43 2.68 -17.00
C VAL A 197 -11.08 3.26 -16.58
N VAL A 198 -10.79 3.29 -15.29
CA VAL A 198 -9.50 3.78 -14.77
C VAL A 198 -8.75 2.64 -14.10
N ALA A 199 -7.47 2.51 -14.38
CA ALA A 199 -6.55 1.63 -13.68
C ALA A 199 -5.33 2.42 -13.20
N VAL A 200 -4.90 2.23 -11.95
CA VAL A 200 -3.83 3.01 -11.34
C VAL A 200 -2.76 2.11 -10.75
N GLY A 201 -1.52 2.42 -11.02
CA GLY A 201 -0.38 1.76 -10.38
C GLY A 201 0.86 1.66 -11.27
N ARG A 202 1.94 1.18 -10.68
CA ARG A 202 3.19 0.94 -11.40
C ARG A 202 3.01 -0.10 -12.50
N LEU A 203 3.56 0.14 -13.69
CA LEU A 203 3.46 -0.78 -14.83
C LEU A 203 4.46 -1.93 -14.69
N VAL A 204 4.06 -2.96 -13.94
CA VAL A 204 4.82 -4.18 -13.62
C VAL A 204 3.93 -5.41 -13.76
N ASP A 205 4.52 -6.60 -13.93
CA ASP A 205 3.84 -7.85 -14.27
C ASP A 205 2.66 -8.19 -13.35
N TYR A 206 2.89 -8.12 -12.03
CA TYR A 206 1.88 -8.55 -11.07
C TYR A 206 0.59 -7.70 -11.07
N LYS A 207 0.62 -6.50 -11.66
CA LYS A 207 -0.55 -5.62 -11.77
C LYS A 207 -1.55 -6.03 -12.86
N GLY A 208 -1.17 -6.98 -13.74
CA GLY A 208 -2.08 -7.59 -14.69
C GLY A 208 -2.61 -6.68 -15.79
N TYR A 209 -1.87 -5.62 -16.16
CA TYR A 209 -2.31 -4.71 -17.24
C TYR A 209 -2.46 -5.42 -18.59
N SER A 210 -1.68 -6.48 -18.86
CA SER A 210 -1.86 -7.31 -20.06
C SER A 210 -3.23 -7.99 -20.07
N VAL A 211 -3.67 -8.55 -18.94
CA VAL A 211 -5.01 -9.14 -18.78
C VAL A 211 -6.10 -8.08 -19.03
N LEU A 212 -5.90 -6.88 -18.50
CA LEU A 212 -6.84 -5.77 -18.69
C LEU A 212 -6.93 -5.35 -20.16
N LEU A 213 -5.81 -5.30 -20.91
CA LEU A 213 -5.81 -5.02 -22.35
C LEU A 213 -6.57 -6.10 -23.14
N HIS A 214 -6.41 -7.39 -22.80
CA HIS A 214 -7.21 -8.46 -23.39
C HIS A 214 -8.70 -8.33 -23.05
N ALA A 215 -9.04 -7.87 -21.84
CA ALA A 215 -10.43 -7.65 -21.44
C ALA A 215 -11.12 -6.52 -22.23
N LEU A 216 -10.37 -5.55 -22.77
CA LEU A 216 -10.94 -4.49 -23.61
C LEU A 216 -11.39 -4.97 -25.00
N LYS A 217 -10.88 -6.10 -25.48
CA LYS A 217 -11.24 -6.59 -26.80
C LYS A 217 -12.75 -6.86 -26.89
N GLY A 218 -13.43 -6.14 -27.75
CA GLY A 218 -14.88 -6.21 -27.92
C GLY A 218 -15.70 -5.59 -26.77
N LEU A 219 -15.07 -4.78 -25.94
CA LEU A 219 -15.75 -3.95 -24.93
C LEU A 219 -15.81 -2.49 -25.43
N ASP A 220 -17.00 -1.92 -25.49
CA ASP A 220 -17.18 -0.49 -25.73
C ASP A 220 -16.84 0.28 -24.46
N ALA A 221 -15.57 0.67 -24.33
CA ALA A 221 -15.04 1.42 -23.18
C ALA A 221 -13.72 2.12 -23.53
N GLN A 222 -13.41 3.18 -22.81
CA GLN A 222 -12.10 3.81 -22.80
C GLN A 222 -11.36 3.46 -21.52
N LEU A 223 -10.13 2.98 -21.62
CA LEU A 223 -9.25 2.70 -20.49
C LEU A 223 -8.20 3.80 -20.35
N VAL A 224 -8.12 4.42 -19.18
CA VAL A 224 -7.00 5.27 -18.79
C VAL A 224 -6.15 4.53 -17.76
N ILE A 225 -4.89 4.29 -18.11
CA ILE A 225 -3.89 3.70 -17.22
C ILE A 225 -3.03 4.83 -16.66
N ILE A 226 -3.13 5.05 -15.34
CA ILE A 226 -2.38 6.07 -14.61
C ILE A 226 -1.20 5.40 -13.90
N GLY A 227 0.00 5.79 -14.25
CA GLY A 227 1.23 5.27 -13.69
C GLY A 227 2.31 5.08 -14.73
N ASP A 228 3.48 4.66 -14.26
CA ASP A 228 4.67 4.43 -15.08
C ASP A 228 5.38 3.15 -14.63
N GLY A 229 6.23 2.59 -15.48
CA GLY A 229 7.00 1.40 -15.15
C GLY A 229 7.65 0.73 -16.35
N PRO A 230 8.45 -0.32 -16.11
CA PRO A 230 9.24 -0.97 -17.14
C PRO A 230 8.40 -1.57 -18.28
N LEU A 231 7.14 -1.92 -18.05
CA LEU A 231 6.28 -2.54 -19.05
C LEU A 231 5.60 -1.56 -20.02
N LEU A 232 5.82 -0.23 -19.90
CA LEU A 232 5.09 0.76 -20.71
C LEU A 232 5.18 0.47 -22.22
N SER A 233 6.39 0.22 -22.73
CA SER A 233 6.59 -0.05 -24.17
C SER A 233 5.92 -1.35 -24.62
N GLU A 234 6.02 -2.39 -23.80
CA GLU A 234 5.42 -3.69 -24.07
C GLU A 234 3.87 -3.62 -24.07
N LEU A 235 3.29 -2.92 -23.09
CA LEU A 235 1.85 -2.73 -23.02
C LEU A 235 1.30 -1.88 -24.18
N LYS A 236 2.05 -0.89 -24.64
CA LYS A 236 1.70 -0.13 -25.86
C LYS A 236 1.72 -1.04 -27.08
N ALA A 237 2.77 -1.86 -27.28
CA ALA A 237 2.83 -2.80 -28.38
C ALA A 237 1.67 -3.80 -28.33
N LEU A 238 1.38 -4.37 -27.15
CA LEU A 238 0.26 -5.30 -26.97
C LEU A 238 -1.09 -4.64 -27.28
N SER A 239 -1.30 -3.36 -26.93
CA SER A 239 -2.54 -2.66 -27.26
C SER A 239 -2.76 -2.51 -28.77
N HIS A 240 -1.69 -2.33 -29.55
CA HIS A 240 -1.74 -2.31 -31.02
C HIS A 240 -2.02 -3.70 -31.58
N GLU A 241 -1.33 -4.72 -31.09
CA GLU A 241 -1.54 -6.12 -31.51
C GLU A 241 -2.98 -6.58 -31.31
N LEU A 242 -3.56 -6.22 -30.16
CA LEU A 242 -4.96 -6.55 -29.83
C LEU A 242 -5.99 -5.68 -30.56
N GLY A 243 -5.58 -4.64 -31.27
CA GLY A 243 -6.45 -3.70 -31.96
C GLY A 243 -7.24 -2.77 -31.02
N VAL A 244 -6.77 -2.58 -29.77
CA VAL A 244 -7.43 -1.74 -28.75
C VAL A 244 -6.72 -0.43 -28.47
N ALA A 245 -5.65 -0.10 -29.21
CA ALA A 245 -4.81 1.07 -28.96
C ALA A 245 -5.59 2.40 -28.92
N GLN A 246 -6.64 2.55 -29.74
CA GLN A 246 -7.47 3.75 -29.78
C GLN A 246 -8.39 3.89 -28.55
N SER A 247 -8.61 2.81 -27.81
CA SER A 247 -9.42 2.76 -26.59
C SER A 247 -8.57 2.89 -25.32
N VAL A 248 -7.23 3.03 -25.43
CA VAL A 248 -6.32 3.05 -24.29
C VAL A 248 -5.50 4.34 -24.24
N VAL A 249 -5.52 5.00 -23.09
CA VAL A 249 -4.67 6.15 -22.80
C VAL A 249 -3.69 5.78 -21.70
N PHE A 250 -2.40 5.80 -21.99
CA PHE A 250 -1.34 5.71 -20.99
C PHE A 250 -1.02 7.14 -20.51
N ALA A 251 -1.61 7.53 -19.37
CA ALA A 251 -1.53 8.89 -18.84
C ALA A 251 -0.17 9.22 -18.18
N GLY A 252 0.70 8.21 -17.97
CA GLY A 252 1.91 8.42 -17.19
C GLY A 252 1.62 8.66 -15.71
N ARG A 253 2.59 9.23 -15.00
CA ARG A 253 2.39 9.64 -13.61
C ARG A 253 1.58 10.92 -13.57
N LEU A 254 0.52 10.89 -12.80
CA LEU A 254 -0.29 12.05 -12.46
C LEU A 254 -0.10 12.39 -10.98
N ASP A 255 -0.27 13.65 -10.63
CA ASP A 255 -0.35 14.03 -9.23
C ASP A 255 -1.66 13.56 -8.59
N ARG A 256 -1.79 13.74 -7.27
CA ARG A 256 -2.97 13.26 -6.54
C ARG A 256 -4.26 13.99 -6.95
N ASP A 257 -4.16 15.28 -7.27
CA ASP A 257 -5.32 16.07 -7.67
C ASP A 257 -5.79 15.70 -9.07
N GLU A 258 -4.87 15.47 -10.00
CA GLU A 258 -5.19 14.97 -11.33
C GLU A 258 -5.82 13.58 -11.27
N MET A 259 -5.18 12.65 -10.52
CA MET A 259 -5.69 11.28 -10.35
C MET A 259 -7.10 11.27 -9.75
N LYS A 260 -7.37 12.13 -8.77
CA LYS A 260 -8.68 12.28 -8.15
C LYS A 260 -9.75 12.68 -9.17
N GLN A 261 -9.44 13.60 -10.10
CA GLN A 261 -10.36 14.01 -11.17
C GLN A 261 -10.70 12.84 -12.10
N TYR A 262 -9.71 12.01 -12.47
CA TYR A 262 -9.95 10.80 -13.26
C TYR A 262 -10.81 9.78 -12.50
N LEU A 263 -10.56 9.55 -11.22
CA LEU A 263 -11.39 8.66 -10.41
C LEU A 263 -12.83 9.14 -10.35
N HIS A 264 -13.06 10.44 -10.12
CA HIS A 264 -14.41 10.99 -10.12
C HIS A 264 -15.08 10.99 -11.50
N ALA A 265 -14.32 11.05 -12.59
CA ALA A 265 -14.84 10.95 -13.95
C ALA A 265 -15.18 9.50 -14.33
N ALA A 266 -14.50 8.50 -13.75
CA ALA A 266 -14.64 7.11 -14.12
C ALA A 266 -16.05 6.55 -13.88
N ARG A 267 -16.49 5.63 -14.75
CA ARG A 267 -17.65 4.76 -14.49
C ARG A 267 -17.26 3.61 -13.54
N VAL A 268 -16.04 3.12 -13.68
CA VAL A 268 -15.51 2.03 -12.87
C VAL A 268 -13.99 2.15 -12.75
N MET A 269 -13.44 1.81 -11.58
CA MET A 269 -12.00 1.59 -11.38
C MET A 269 -11.71 0.10 -11.41
N THR A 270 -10.56 -0.30 -11.95
CA THR A 270 -10.16 -1.71 -11.95
C THR A 270 -8.77 -1.93 -11.36
N LEU A 271 -8.65 -2.99 -10.54
CA LEU A 271 -7.38 -3.52 -10.02
C LEU A 271 -7.22 -4.96 -10.54
N ALA A 272 -6.55 -5.11 -11.68
CA ALA A 272 -6.43 -6.38 -12.40
C ALA A 272 -5.26 -7.27 -11.91
N SER A 273 -4.73 -7.02 -10.71
CA SER A 273 -3.54 -7.70 -10.18
C SER A 273 -3.69 -9.22 -10.19
N VAL A 274 -2.60 -9.92 -10.58
CA VAL A 274 -2.63 -11.37 -10.86
C VAL A 274 -1.83 -12.21 -9.88
N THR A 275 -1.06 -11.59 -8.96
CA THR A 275 -0.29 -12.34 -7.96
C THR A 275 -0.43 -11.75 -6.56
N PRO A 276 -0.10 -12.52 -5.49
CA PRO A 276 -0.12 -12.06 -4.10
C PRO A 276 0.87 -10.92 -3.77
N ALA A 277 1.70 -10.49 -4.72
CA ALA A 277 2.50 -9.28 -4.58
C ALA A 277 1.62 -8.01 -4.37
N GLU A 278 0.37 -8.04 -4.83
CA GLU A 278 -0.65 -7.08 -4.44
C GLU A 278 -1.26 -7.48 -3.09
N ALA A 279 -0.72 -6.93 -2.02
CA ALA A 279 -1.13 -7.31 -0.68
C ALA A 279 -2.46 -6.68 -0.24
N PHE A 280 -2.75 -5.44 -0.68
CA PHE A 280 -3.89 -4.67 -0.18
C PHE A 280 -4.61 -3.86 -1.28
N GLY A 281 -3.87 -3.09 -2.10
CA GLY A 281 -4.44 -2.25 -3.16
C GLY A 281 -5.11 -0.98 -2.64
N LEU A 282 -4.33 -0.06 -2.04
CA LEU A 282 -4.83 1.22 -1.49
C LEU A 282 -5.70 2.02 -2.47
N VAL A 283 -5.40 1.93 -3.78
CA VAL A 283 -6.16 2.62 -4.82
C VAL A 283 -7.64 2.21 -4.87
N GLN A 284 -7.99 1.02 -4.39
CA GLN A 284 -9.40 0.61 -4.25
C GLN A 284 -10.13 1.53 -3.27
N ILE A 285 -9.50 1.90 -2.15
CA ILE A 285 -10.10 2.79 -1.15
C ILE A 285 -10.21 4.21 -1.71
N GLU A 286 -9.24 4.66 -2.52
CA GLU A 286 -9.29 5.96 -3.21
C GLU A 286 -10.49 6.03 -4.16
N ALA A 287 -10.71 4.97 -4.95
CA ALA A 287 -11.86 4.86 -5.83
C ALA A 287 -13.20 4.75 -5.07
N MET A 288 -13.23 3.94 -4.00
CA MET A 288 -14.39 3.84 -3.12
C MET A 288 -14.74 5.19 -2.51
N ALA A 289 -13.77 5.94 -1.99
CA ALA A 289 -13.98 7.28 -1.44
C ALA A 289 -14.53 8.26 -2.49
N ALA A 290 -14.07 8.13 -3.75
CA ALA A 290 -14.63 8.89 -4.89
C ALA A 290 -16.02 8.39 -5.35
N GLY A 291 -16.62 7.41 -4.66
CA GLY A 291 -17.92 6.84 -5.00
C GLY A 291 -17.91 6.00 -6.28
N ARG A 292 -16.78 5.41 -6.64
CA ARG A 292 -16.67 4.56 -7.84
C ARG A 292 -16.68 3.10 -7.48
N PRO A 293 -17.48 2.27 -8.18
CA PRO A 293 -17.41 0.83 -8.03
C PRO A 293 -16.06 0.33 -8.53
N VAL A 294 -15.59 -0.79 -7.96
CA VAL A 294 -14.30 -1.37 -8.31
C VAL A 294 -14.48 -2.77 -8.87
N VAL A 295 -13.74 -3.11 -9.93
CA VAL A 295 -13.53 -4.51 -10.32
C VAL A 295 -12.13 -4.93 -9.86
N ASN A 296 -12.05 -5.94 -8.99
CA ASN A 296 -10.80 -6.49 -8.48
C ASN A 296 -10.68 -7.99 -8.74
N THR A 297 -9.61 -8.60 -8.23
CA THR A 297 -9.33 -10.03 -8.40
C THR A 297 -9.35 -10.78 -7.08
N SER A 298 -9.76 -12.06 -7.10
CA SER A 298 -9.84 -12.97 -5.94
C SER A 298 -8.46 -13.48 -5.51
N LEU A 299 -7.51 -12.55 -5.29
CA LEU A 299 -6.19 -12.90 -4.76
C LEU A 299 -6.29 -13.42 -3.33
N PRO A 300 -5.39 -14.33 -2.91
CA PRO A 300 -5.30 -14.80 -1.52
C PRO A 300 -4.64 -13.75 -0.60
N THR A 301 -5.06 -12.48 -0.72
CA THR A 301 -4.57 -11.32 0.00
C THR A 301 -5.74 -10.48 0.52
N ALA A 302 -5.49 -9.27 1.04
CA ALA A 302 -6.56 -8.38 1.48
C ALA A 302 -7.44 -7.83 0.33
N VAL A 303 -6.98 -7.89 -0.92
CA VAL A 303 -7.65 -7.28 -2.10
C VAL A 303 -9.15 -7.56 -2.18
N PRO A 304 -9.64 -8.84 -2.18
CA PRO A 304 -11.08 -9.12 -2.32
C PRO A 304 -11.89 -8.80 -1.06
N PHE A 305 -11.24 -8.49 0.06
CA PHE A 305 -11.91 -8.11 1.30
C PHE A 305 -12.08 -6.60 1.45
N ILE A 306 -11.27 -5.80 0.73
CA ILE A 306 -11.41 -4.34 0.70
C ILE A 306 -12.64 -3.95 -0.11
N VAL A 307 -12.84 -4.59 -1.25
CA VAL A 307 -14.03 -4.44 -2.11
C VAL A 307 -14.69 -5.81 -2.21
N ARG A 308 -15.78 -5.99 -1.50
CA ARG A 308 -16.53 -7.26 -1.48
C ARG A 308 -17.39 -7.40 -2.72
N HIS A 309 -17.40 -8.62 -3.25
CA HIS A 309 -18.19 -8.95 -4.44
C HIS A 309 -19.68 -8.65 -4.24
N GLU A 310 -20.31 -7.98 -5.22
CA GLU A 310 -21.73 -7.57 -5.25
C GLU A 310 -22.13 -6.54 -4.17
N ILE A 311 -21.19 -6.05 -3.34
CA ILE A 311 -21.47 -5.09 -2.26
C ILE A 311 -20.84 -3.74 -2.59
N GLU A 312 -19.51 -3.65 -2.75
CA GLU A 312 -18.81 -2.42 -3.14
C GLU A 312 -18.23 -2.49 -4.56
N GLY A 313 -18.26 -3.68 -5.19
CA GLY A 313 -17.71 -3.89 -6.52
C GLY A 313 -17.92 -5.32 -7.00
N LEU A 314 -17.15 -5.71 -8.01
CA LEU A 314 -17.15 -7.07 -8.55
C LEU A 314 -15.75 -7.68 -8.44
N THR A 315 -15.69 -8.97 -8.07
CA THR A 315 -14.43 -9.71 -7.95
C THR A 315 -14.40 -10.83 -8.99
N VAL A 316 -13.29 -10.94 -9.70
CA VAL A 316 -13.09 -11.96 -10.76
C VAL A 316 -11.84 -12.80 -10.47
N ALA A 317 -11.68 -13.92 -11.15
CA ALA A 317 -10.48 -14.75 -11.04
C ALA A 317 -9.24 -13.98 -11.57
N PRO A 318 -8.07 -14.08 -10.90
CA PRO A 318 -6.83 -13.48 -11.40
C PRO A 318 -6.44 -14.08 -12.76
N GLY A 319 -6.05 -13.23 -13.71
CA GLY A 319 -5.63 -13.67 -15.05
C GLY A 319 -6.78 -13.96 -16.03
N ASP A 320 -8.01 -13.92 -15.59
CA ASP A 320 -9.20 -14.19 -16.44
C ASP A 320 -9.68 -12.87 -17.11
N ALA A 321 -9.25 -12.69 -18.36
CA ALA A 321 -9.62 -11.52 -19.16
C ALA A 321 -11.10 -11.49 -19.55
N ASP A 322 -11.74 -12.66 -19.74
CA ASP A 322 -13.14 -12.74 -20.11
C ASP A 322 -14.08 -12.44 -18.94
N ALA A 323 -13.74 -12.95 -17.75
CA ALA A 323 -14.43 -12.58 -16.51
C ALA A 323 -14.26 -11.07 -16.20
N MET A 324 -13.05 -10.52 -16.40
CA MET A 324 -12.78 -9.09 -16.25
C MET A 324 -13.62 -8.27 -17.22
N ARG A 325 -13.68 -8.64 -18.51
CA ARG A 325 -14.52 -7.99 -19.53
C ARG A 325 -16.00 -8.02 -19.14
N SER A 326 -16.48 -9.18 -18.68
CA SER A 326 -17.88 -9.35 -18.29
C SER A 326 -18.26 -8.48 -17.10
N ALA A 327 -17.40 -8.41 -16.09
CA ALA A 327 -17.59 -7.57 -14.91
C ALA A 327 -17.56 -6.07 -15.27
N LEU A 328 -16.61 -5.64 -16.10
CA LEU A 328 -16.53 -4.26 -16.58
C LEU A 328 -17.77 -3.89 -17.39
N ARG A 329 -18.19 -4.76 -18.35
CA ARG A 329 -19.38 -4.56 -19.16
C ARG A 329 -20.62 -4.37 -18.29
N ARG A 330 -20.81 -5.23 -17.30
CA ARG A 330 -21.95 -5.16 -16.38
C ARG A 330 -22.04 -3.80 -15.66
N LEU A 331 -20.91 -3.25 -15.17
CA LEU A 331 -20.89 -1.93 -14.51
C LEU A 331 -20.99 -0.75 -15.49
N LEU A 332 -20.56 -0.93 -16.73
CA LEU A 332 -20.68 0.10 -17.76
C LEU A 332 -22.10 0.19 -18.32
N ASP A 333 -22.82 -0.94 -18.39
CA ASP A 333 -24.16 -1.00 -19.00
C ASP A 333 -25.28 -0.78 -17.97
N ASP A 334 -25.05 -1.13 -16.68
CA ASP A 334 -26.02 -0.95 -15.59
C ASP A 334 -25.59 0.20 -14.66
N GLU A 335 -26.13 1.39 -14.95
CA GLU A 335 -25.83 2.60 -14.16
C GLU A 335 -26.37 2.50 -12.74
N ALA A 336 -27.51 1.88 -12.53
CA ALA A 336 -28.11 1.74 -11.20
C ALA A 336 -27.26 0.82 -10.32
N LEU A 337 -26.76 -0.30 -10.88
CA LEU A 337 -25.83 -1.19 -10.21
C LEU A 337 -24.52 -0.45 -9.86
N ALA A 338 -23.92 0.25 -10.82
CA ALA A 338 -22.68 1.00 -10.62
C ALA A 338 -22.83 2.05 -9.51
N ALA A 339 -23.94 2.80 -9.51
CA ALA A 339 -24.23 3.80 -8.49
C ALA A 339 -24.44 3.17 -7.10
N ARG A 340 -25.16 2.06 -7.02
CA ARG A 340 -25.39 1.31 -5.77
C ARG A 340 -24.08 0.82 -5.16
N LEU A 341 -23.23 0.14 -5.96
CA LEU A 341 -21.95 -0.38 -5.49
C LEU A 341 -20.97 0.74 -5.13
N GLY A 342 -20.93 1.81 -5.93
CA GLY A 342 -20.10 2.98 -5.67
C GLY A 342 -20.48 3.68 -4.37
N SER A 343 -21.78 3.88 -4.11
CA SER A 343 -22.29 4.48 -2.87
C SER A 343 -21.98 3.61 -1.64
N ALA A 344 -22.15 2.29 -1.73
CA ALA A 344 -21.78 1.36 -0.68
C ALA A 344 -20.27 1.42 -0.41
N GLY A 345 -19.45 1.51 -1.47
CA GLY A 345 -18.02 1.70 -1.37
C GLY A 345 -17.63 2.97 -0.63
N GLN A 346 -18.27 4.09 -0.98
CA GLN A 346 -18.00 5.38 -0.33
C GLN A 346 -18.34 5.37 1.17
N LEU A 347 -19.48 4.81 1.54
CA LEU A 347 -19.86 4.66 2.94
C LEU A 347 -18.83 3.83 3.71
N ARG A 348 -18.41 2.70 3.14
CA ARG A 348 -17.40 1.83 3.78
C ARG A 348 -16.04 2.47 3.85
N ALA A 349 -15.58 3.16 2.80
CA ALA A 349 -14.30 3.89 2.83
C ALA A 349 -14.27 4.89 4.00
N ASN A 350 -15.34 5.65 4.18
CA ASN A 350 -15.43 6.64 5.25
C ASN A 350 -15.55 6.04 6.65
N SER A 351 -16.19 4.89 6.82
CA SER A 351 -16.40 4.27 8.12
C SER A 351 -15.27 3.36 8.58
N GLU A 352 -14.61 2.62 7.65
CA GLU A 352 -13.63 1.59 8.00
C GLU A 352 -12.19 1.94 7.62
N TYR A 353 -12.00 2.75 6.55
CA TYR A 353 -10.69 3.02 5.94
C TYR A 353 -10.28 4.49 6.03
N ASN A 354 -10.89 5.29 6.91
CA ASN A 354 -10.44 6.67 7.11
C ASN A 354 -9.13 6.75 7.90
N GLN A 355 -8.36 7.77 7.63
CA GLN A 355 -7.03 7.98 8.21
C GLN A 355 -7.07 8.15 9.74
N GLN A 356 -8.08 8.82 10.27
CA GLN A 356 -8.20 9.06 11.71
C GLN A 356 -8.35 7.74 12.48
N LEU A 357 -9.21 6.85 11.99
CA LEU A 357 -9.42 5.54 12.60
C LEU A 357 -8.15 4.68 12.52
N PHE A 358 -7.47 4.69 11.36
CA PHE A 358 -6.20 4.00 11.17
C PHE A 358 -5.13 4.48 12.17
N ARG A 359 -4.96 5.79 12.32
CA ARG A 359 -4.04 6.39 13.29
C ARG A 359 -4.39 6.00 14.73
N THR A 360 -5.65 6.15 15.11
CA THR A 360 -6.12 5.84 16.47
C THR A 360 -5.82 4.39 16.85
N ARG A 361 -6.10 3.45 15.95
CA ARG A 361 -5.83 2.02 16.18
C ARG A 361 -4.32 1.74 16.30
N ASN A 362 -3.50 2.30 15.42
CA ASN A 362 -2.05 2.11 15.50
C ASN A 362 -1.46 2.69 16.78
N PHE A 363 -1.88 3.90 17.17
CA PHE A 363 -1.36 4.55 18.38
C PHE A 363 -1.79 3.85 19.67
N ALA A 364 -2.98 3.22 19.69
CA ALA A 364 -3.38 2.35 20.80
C ALA A 364 -2.44 1.14 20.92
N ILE A 365 -2.13 0.47 19.81
CA ILE A 365 -1.19 -0.66 19.77
C ILE A 365 0.22 -0.24 20.19
N TYR A 366 0.67 0.97 19.80
CA TYR A 366 1.99 1.47 20.24
C TYR A 366 2.06 1.65 21.76
N LYS A 367 0.99 2.12 22.39
CA LYS A 367 0.90 2.23 23.85
C LYS A 367 0.93 0.85 24.51
N GLU A 368 0.11 -0.08 24.03
CA GLU A 368 0.10 -1.46 24.53
C GLU A 368 1.47 -2.15 24.39
N ALA A 369 2.17 -1.96 23.26
CA ALA A 369 3.51 -2.51 23.07
C ALA A 369 4.51 -1.95 24.08
N LEU A 370 4.44 -0.66 24.36
CA LEU A 370 5.29 0.01 25.35
C LEU A 370 5.02 -0.49 26.78
N GLU A 371 3.75 -0.62 27.15
CA GLU A 371 3.33 -1.17 28.46
C GLU A 371 3.80 -2.62 28.63
N HIS A 372 3.58 -3.44 27.61
CA HIS A 372 4.07 -4.82 27.59
C HIS A 372 5.59 -4.90 27.79
N ARG A 373 6.37 -4.06 27.08
CA ARG A 373 7.81 -4.01 27.23
C ARG A 373 8.25 -3.61 28.64
N ARG A 374 7.61 -2.63 29.24
CA ARG A 374 7.87 -2.18 30.61
C ARG A 374 7.60 -3.27 31.63
N SER A 375 6.48 -3.99 31.49
CA SER A 375 6.14 -5.13 32.34
C SER A 375 7.15 -6.26 32.26
N LEU A 376 7.62 -6.61 31.04
CA LEU A 376 8.66 -7.62 30.85
C LEU A 376 9.99 -7.26 31.53
N LEU A 377 10.34 -5.98 31.57
CA LEU A 377 11.57 -5.53 32.24
C LEU A 377 11.43 -5.53 33.75
N ALA A 378 10.27 -5.09 34.27
CA ALA A 378 10.00 -5.12 35.71
C ALA A 378 10.03 -6.54 36.29
N ASN A 379 9.56 -7.55 35.51
CA ASN A 379 9.57 -8.95 35.92
C ASN A 379 10.96 -9.61 35.85
N ARG A 380 11.98 -8.95 35.27
CA ARG A 380 13.36 -9.44 35.15
C ARG A 380 14.33 -8.77 36.13
N ALA A 381 13.92 -7.64 36.74
CA ALA A 381 14.67 -6.92 37.78
C ALA A 381 14.35 -7.45 39.17
#